data_33cbb8c7bdef15b15f8a58ddeee0333d
#
_entry.id   33cbb8c7bdef15b15f8a58ddeee0333d
#
_cell.length_a   1.000
_cell.length_b   1.000
_cell.length_c   1.000
_cell.angle_alpha   90.00
_cell.angle_beta   90.00
_cell.angle_gamma   90.00
#
_symmetry.space_group_name_H-M   'P 1'
#
loop_
_entity.id
_entity.type
_entity.pdbx_description
1 polymer ?
#
loop_
_entity_poly.entity_id
_entity_poly.type
_entity_poly.pdbx_seq_one_letter_code
_entity_poly.pdbx_strand_id
1 'polypeptide(L)'
;MGKYNKLAKNTGVFFIANFGSKVLTFLLVRFYTELLSPTEYGIIDLLNTTASLAFPLVTLCITEAVLRFSIDDIDNRGKILTNGVLVAVIGNLAFVLTAPIFLHIDNFADNVVWLYLLTLTNSLFTVCAHFSRGIGKSKLFAASGLVH
;
A
#
# COMPACT_ATOMS: atom_id res chain seq x y z
N MET A 1 -1.41 -35.78 -1.23
CA MET A 1 -1.03 -34.79 -0.18
C MET A 1 -2.24 -33.99 0.18
N GLY A 2 -2.70 -34.03 1.43
CA GLY A 2 -4.00 -33.52 1.85
C GLY A 2 -4.13 -32.01 1.74
N LYS A 3 -5.35 -31.55 1.49
CA LYS A 3 -5.77 -30.15 1.42
C LYS A 3 -5.26 -29.33 2.64
N TYR A 4 -5.20 -29.96 3.79
CA TYR A 4 -4.69 -29.39 5.04
C TYR A 4 -3.18 -29.08 5.02
N ASN A 5 -2.35 -29.92 4.40
CA ASN A 5 -0.91 -29.67 4.29
C ASN A 5 -0.59 -28.47 3.39
N LYS A 6 -1.38 -28.27 2.33
CA LYS A 6 -1.26 -27.12 1.45
C LYS A 6 -1.69 -25.82 2.18
N LEU A 7 -2.76 -25.92 2.98
CA LEU A 7 -3.24 -24.81 3.80
C LEU A 7 -2.21 -24.44 4.86
N ALA A 8 -1.72 -25.40 5.63
CA ALA A 8 -0.70 -25.19 6.66
C ALA A 8 0.59 -24.55 6.09
N LYS A 9 1.04 -25.02 4.92
CA LYS A 9 2.22 -24.47 4.25
C LYS A 9 1.99 -23.02 3.82
N ASN A 10 0.84 -22.70 3.24
CA ASN A 10 0.52 -21.32 2.85
C ASN A 10 0.41 -20.41 4.09
N THR A 11 -0.27 -20.86 5.14
CA THR A 11 -0.37 -20.12 6.40
C THR A 11 1.01 -19.86 7.02
N GLY A 12 1.89 -20.87 7.02
CA GLY A 12 3.27 -20.72 7.49
C GLY A 12 4.07 -19.67 6.69
N VAL A 13 3.94 -19.68 5.37
CA VAL A 13 4.60 -18.67 4.51
C VAL A 13 4.10 -17.26 4.82
N PHE A 14 2.78 -17.09 4.98
CA PHE A 14 2.21 -15.78 5.34
C PHE A 14 2.62 -15.33 6.75
N PHE A 15 2.69 -16.27 7.70
CA PHE A 15 3.14 -15.97 9.06
C PHE A 15 4.59 -15.48 9.06
N ILE A 16 5.50 -16.21 8.40
CA ILE A 16 6.92 -15.83 8.32
C ILE A 16 7.08 -14.49 7.60
N ALA A 17 6.37 -14.26 6.50
CA ALA A 17 6.43 -12.99 5.78
C ALA A 17 5.95 -11.81 6.64
N ASN A 18 4.80 -11.94 7.30
CA ASN A 18 4.27 -10.89 8.16
C ASN A 18 5.13 -10.65 9.41
N PHE A 19 5.62 -11.72 10.05
CA PHE A 19 6.49 -11.61 11.21
C PHE A 19 7.83 -10.97 10.83
N GLY A 20 8.44 -11.42 9.72
CA GLY A 20 9.68 -10.84 9.20
C GLY A 20 9.55 -9.36 8.87
N SER A 21 8.45 -8.96 8.23
CA SER A 21 8.15 -7.55 7.97
C SER A 21 8.07 -6.73 9.28
N LYS A 22 7.38 -7.24 10.30
CA LYS A 22 7.26 -6.52 11.58
C LYS A 22 8.58 -6.41 12.35
N VAL A 23 9.41 -7.47 12.32
CA VAL A 23 10.76 -7.43 12.88
C VAL A 23 11.63 -6.41 12.15
N LEU A 24 11.57 -6.40 10.82
CA LEU A 24 12.31 -5.44 10.00
C LEU A 24 11.86 -3.99 10.31
N THR A 25 10.55 -3.75 10.37
CA THR A 25 10.00 -2.44 10.76
C THR A 25 10.49 -2.01 12.14
N PHE A 26 10.48 -2.91 13.12
CA PHE A 26 10.97 -2.62 14.47
C PHE A 26 12.46 -2.24 14.50
N LEU A 27 13.29 -2.96 13.74
CA LEU A 27 14.71 -2.65 13.62
C LEU A 27 14.95 -1.31 12.90
N LEU A 28 14.15 -1.02 11.86
CA LEU A 28 14.21 0.24 11.12
C LEU A 28 13.79 1.43 12.00
N VAL A 29 12.74 1.29 12.82
CA VAL A 29 12.32 2.35 13.75
C VAL A 29 13.45 2.70 14.69
N ARG A 30 14.12 1.69 15.28
CA ARG A 30 15.27 1.94 16.13
C ARG A 30 16.40 2.67 15.40
N PHE A 31 16.71 2.24 14.19
CA PHE A 31 17.73 2.87 13.36
C PHE A 31 17.39 4.32 13.01
N TYR A 32 16.12 4.59 12.67
CA TYR A 32 15.67 5.95 12.37
C TYR A 32 15.69 6.86 13.60
N THR A 33 15.32 6.35 14.76
CA THR A 33 15.34 7.16 16.01
C THR A 33 16.76 7.49 16.51
N GLU A 34 17.77 6.73 16.06
CA GLU A 34 19.17 7.04 16.35
C GLU A 34 19.77 8.07 15.37
N LEU A 35 19.25 8.14 14.12
CA LEU A 35 19.79 8.98 13.05
C LEU A 35 19.02 10.29 12.83
N LEU A 36 17.71 10.29 13.05
CA LEU A 36 16.83 11.42 12.80
C LEU A 36 16.55 12.18 14.09
N SER A 37 16.45 13.51 13.95
CA SER A 37 15.93 14.33 15.05
C SER A 37 14.46 14.00 15.31
N PRO A 38 13.95 14.21 16.53
CA PRO A 38 12.53 13.99 16.86
C PRO A 38 11.57 14.76 15.92
N THR A 39 11.97 15.93 15.45
CA THR A 39 11.19 16.75 14.52
C THR A 39 11.11 16.11 13.13
N GLU A 40 12.22 15.64 12.58
CA GLU A 40 12.25 14.97 11.28
C GLU A 40 11.46 13.66 11.29
N TYR A 41 11.60 12.87 12.36
CA TYR A 41 10.82 11.67 12.54
C TYR A 41 9.32 11.98 12.62
N GLY A 42 8.93 13.04 13.35
CA GLY A 42 7.56 13.50 13.46
C GLY A 42 6.95 13.91 12.11
N ILE A 43 7.72 14.57 11.23
CA ILE A 43 7.28 14.95 9.89
C ILE A 43 7.03 13.69 9.03
N ILE A 44 7.93 12.72 9.07
CA ILE A 44 7.79 11.45 8.32
C ILE A 44 6.54 10.70 8.78
N ASP A 45 6.33 10.60 10.09
CA ASP A 45 5.17 9.92 10.67
C ASP A 45 3.86 10.63 10.31
N LEU A 46 3.85 11.96 10.35
CA LEU A 46 2.72 12.78 9.94
C LEU A 46 2.36 12.55 8.46
N LEU A 47 3.37 12.53 7.56
CA LEU A 47 3.17 12.27 6.13
C LEU A 47 2.62 10.85 5.90
N ASN A 48 3.18 9.84 6.56
CA ASN A 48 2.71 8.46 6.44
C ASN A 48 1.28 8.28 6.96
N THR A 49 0.98 8.88 8.12
CA THR A 49 -0.37 8.82 8.70
C THR A 49 -1.38 9.51 7.80
N THR A 50 -1.05 10.70 7.28
CA THR A 50 -1.92 11.43 6.35
C THR A 50 -2.13 10.66 5.05
N ALA A 51 -1.08 10.10 4.46
CA ALA A 51 -1.18 9.26 3.27
C ALA A 51 -2.05 8.02 3.51
N SER A 52 -1.94 7.39 4.68
CA SER A 52 -2.75 6.22 5.06
C SER A 52 -4.23 6.56 5.23
N LEU A 53 -4.55 7.74 5.77
CA LEU A 53 -5.91 8.24 5.88
C LEU A 53 -6.49 8.68 4.53
N ALA A 54 -5.67 9.27 3.67
CA ALA A 54 -6.07 9.66 2.33
C ALA A 54 -6.29 8.45 1.40
N PHE A 55 -5.56 7.36 1.60
CA PHE A 55 -5.57 6.18 0.74
C PHE A 55 -6.97 5.64 0.40
N PRO A 56 -7.87 5.32 1.37
CA PRO A 56 -9.20 4.81 1.05
C PRO A 56 -10.07 5.83 0.31
N LEU A 57 -9.89 7.12 0.57
CA LEU A 57 -10.60 8.20 -0.13
C LEU A 57 -10.13 8.34 -1.57
N VAL A 58 -8.83 8.35 -1.78
CA VAL A 58 -8.18 8.48 -3.10
C VAL A 58 -8.46 7.27 -3.97
N THR A 59 -8.43 6.08 -3.41
CA THR A 59 -8.67 4.84 -4.17
C THR A 59 -10.15 4.48 -4.29
N LEU A 60 -11.06 5.15 -3.57
CA LEU A 60 -12.47 4.76 -3.47
C LEU A 60 -12.65 3.27 -3.15
N CYS A 61 -11.72 2.70 -2.39
CA CYS A 61 -11.67 1.27 -2.05
C CYS A 61 -11.66 0.33 -3.28
N ILE A 62 -11.20 0.80 -4.45
CA ILE A 62 -11.15 -0.01 -5.69
C ILE A 62 -10.28 -1.25 -5.54
N THR A 63 -9.32 -1.25 -4.61
CA THR A 63 -8.43 -2.37 -4.33
C THR A 63 -9.19 -3.65 -3.96
N GLU A 64 -10.24 -3.53 -3.15
CA GLU A 64 -11.10 -4.65 -2.77
C GLU A 64 -11.93 -5.16 -3.96
N ALA A 65 -12.41 -4.26 -4.81
CA ALA A 65 -13.12 -4.64 -6.04
C ALA A 65 -12.18 -5.38 -7.01
N VAL A 66 -10.95 -4.89 -7.19
CA VAL A 66 -9.93 -5.55 -8.02
C VAL A 66 -9.64 -6.96 -7.50
N LEU A 67 -9.50 -7.15 -6.18
CA LEU A 67 -9.32 -8.46 -5.58
C LEU A 67 -10.49 -9.39 -5.91
N ARG A 68 -11.73 -8.94 -5.64
CA ARG A 68 -12.95 -9.73 -5.82
C ARG A 68 -13.14 -10.13 -7.29
N PHE A 69 -13.15 -9.15 -8.19
CA PHE A 69 -13.38 -9.42 -9.61
C PHE A 69 -12.25 -10.24 -10.26
N SER A 70 -11.00 -10.11 -9.80
CA SER A 70 -9.90 -10.94 -10.29
C SER A 70 -10.04 -12.42 -9.93
N ILE A 71 -10.81 -12.75 -8.89
CA ILE A 71 -11.14 -14.13 -8.52
C ILE A 71 -12.29 -14.65 -9.38
N ASP A 72 -13.34 -13.83 -9.56
CA ASP A 72 -14.60 -14.24 -10.17
C ASP A 72 -14.51 -14.30 -11.73
N ASP A 73 -13.80 -13.35 -12.37
CA ASP A 73 -13.72 -13.21 -13.82
C ASP A 73 -12.30 -13.44 -14.33
N ILE A 74 -12.03 -14.68 -14.75
CA ILE A 74 -10.72 -15.12 -15.23
C ILE A 74 -10.38 -14.48 -16.58
N ASP A 75 -11.37 -14.33 -17.46
CA ASP A 75 -11.19 -13.93 -18.85
C ASP A 75 -10.89 -12.43 -18.99
N ASN A 76 -11.40 -11.60 -18.08
CA ASN A 76 -11.25 -10.16 -18.14
C ASN A 76 -10.22 -9.58 -17.13
N ARG A 77 -9.36 -10.39 -16.56
CA ARG A 77 -8.36 -9.98 -15.55
C ARG A 77 -7.52 -8.77 -15.97
N GLY A 78 -7.14 -8.70 -17.24
CA GLY A 78 -6.40 -7.55 -17.77
C GLY A 78 -7.19 -6.25 -17.68
N LYS A 79 -8.48 -6.27 -18.03
CA LYS A 79 -9.36 -5.10 -17.93
C LYS A 79 -9.60 -4.68 -16.48
N ILE A 80 -9.72 -5.66 -15.57
CA ILE A 80 -9.93 -5.41 -14.14
C ILE A 80 -8.72 -4.67 -13.57
N LEU A 81 -7.49 -5.12 -13.87
CA LEU A 81 -6.27 -4.43 -13.46
C LEU A 81 -6.20 -3.02 -14.04
N THR A 82 -6.45 -2.87 -15.36
CA THR A 82 -6.39 -1.56 -16.03
C THR A 82 -7.40 -0.59 -15.41
N ASN A 83 -8.63 -1.03 -15.17
CA ASN A 83 -9.65 -0.19 -14.52
C ASN A 83 -9.28 0.16 -13.08
N GLY A 84 -8.73 -0.78 -12.32
CA GLY A 84 -8.25 -0.53 -10.96
C GLY A 84 -7.13 0.53 -10.91
N VAL A 85 -6.15 0.42 -11.82
CA VAL A 85 -5.07 1.40 -11.95
C VAL A 85 -5.61 2.76 -12.40
N LEU A 86 -6.53 2.79 -13.39
CA LEU A 86 -7.16 4.03 -13.86
C LEU A 86 -7.88 4.77 -12.73
N VAL A 87 -8.70 4.09 -11.95
CA VAL A 87 -9.41 4.70 -10.81
C VAL A 87 -8.40 5.22 -9.77
N ALA A 88 -7.37 4.45 -9.45
CA ALA A 88 -6.33 4.89 -8.53
C ALA A 88 -5.59 6.14 -9.03
N VAL A 89 -5.26 6.21 -10.32
CA VAL A 89 -4.60 7.38 -10.91
C VAL A 89 -5.53 8.61 -10.92
N ILE A 90 -6.77 8.44 -11.32
CA ILE A 90 -7.76 9.54 -11.33
C ILE A 90 -7.99 10.07 -9.91
N GLY A 91 -8.13 9.17 -8.94
CA GLY A 91 -8.29 9.56 -7.53
C GLY A 91 -7.07 10.30 -6.99
N ASN A 92 -5.85 9.89 -7.34
CA ASN A 92 -4.63 10.62 -6.97
C ASN A 92 -4.57 12.00 -7.66
N LEU A 93 -4.97 12.11 -8.92
CA LEU A 93 -5.06 13.41 -9.61
C LEU A 93 -6.08 14.33 -8.93
N ALA A 94 -7.25 13.78 -8.54
CA ALA A 94 -8.23 14.55 -7.76
C ALA A 94 -7.68 14.95 -6.39
N PHE A 95 -6.88 14.09 -5.74
CA PHE A 95 -6.24 14.40 -4.47
C PHE A 95 -5.24 15.55 -4.59
N VAL A 96 -4.57 15.72 -5.73
CA VAL A 96 -3.68 16.86 -5.98
C VAL A 96 -4.43 18.20 -5.92
N LEU A 97 -5.73 18.24 -6.20
CA LEU A 97 -6.54 19.46 -6.06
C LEU A 97 -6.64 19.93 -4.61
N THR A 98 -6.32 19.09 -3.63
CA THR A 98 -6.24 19.49 -2.22
C THR A 98 -4.91 20.17 -1.86
N ALA A 99 -3.96 20.29 -2.80
CA ALA A 99 -2.64 20.87 -2.56
C ALA A 99 -2.68 22.26 -1.91
N PRO A 100 -3.55 23.21 -2.32
CA PRO A 100 -3.60 24.53 -1.67
C PRO A 100 -3.91 24.43 -0.18
N ILE A 101 -4.64 23.43 0.28
CA ILE A 101 -4.93 23.23 1.71
C ILE A 101 -3.64 22.86 2.45
N PHE A 102 -2.88 21.89 1.93
CA PHE A 102 -1.65 21.42 2.57
C PHE A 102 -0.50 22.43 2.49
N LEU A 103 -0.46 23.29 1.46
CA LEU A 103 0.53 24.34 1.34
C LEU A 103 0.38 25.45 2.39
N HIS A 104 -0.80 25.60 3.00
CA HIS A 104 -1.05 26.57 4.09
C HIS A 104 -0.70 26.03 5.48
N ILE A 105 -0.27 24.77 5.58
CA ILE A 105 0.11 24.13 6.85
C ILE A 105 1.64 24.02 6.87
N ASP A 106 2.30 24.74 7.78
CA ASP A 106 3.76 24.90 7.82
C ASP A 106 4.54 23.57 7.76
N ASN A 107 4.07 22.54 8.45
CA ASN A 107 4.73 21.21 8.46
C ASN A 107 4.58 20.42 7.15
N PHE A 108 3.64 20.79 6.29
CA PHE A 108 3.39 20.12 5.00
C PHE A 108 3.94 20.89 3.81
N ALA A 109 4.07 22.21 3.90
CA ALA A 109 4.41 23.08 2.77
C ALA A 109 5.67 22.60 2.02
N ASP A 110 6.74 22.30 2.75
CA ASP A 110 8.01 21.83 2.18
C ASP A 110 7.97 20.37 1.72
N ASN A 111 7.03 19.56 2.22
CA ASN A 111 6.98 18.12 2.03
C ASN A 111 5.75 17.64 1.25
N VAL A 112 4.96 18.56 0.73
CA VAL A 112 3.71 18.26 0.01
C VAL A 112 3.91 17.32 -1.18
N VAL A 113 4.99 17.48 -1.91
CA VAL A 113 5.34 16.60 -3.06
C VAL A 113 5.55 15.16 -2.59
N TRP A 114 6.22 14.97 -1.46
CA TRP A 114 6.44 13.64 -0.89
C TRP A 114 5.14 12.98 -0.46
N LEU A 115 4.18 13.73 0.09
CA LEU A 115 2.84 13.24 0.44
C LEU A 115 2.13 12.65 -0.79
N TYR A 116 2.11 13.38 -1.90
CA TYR A 116 1.45 12.92 -3.13
C TYR A 116 2.17 11.73 -3.77
N LEU A 117 3.51 11.73 -3.78
CA LEU A 117 4.30 10.60 -4.27
C LEU A 117 4.07 9.34 -3.43
N LEU A 118 4.05 9.46 -2.11
CA LEU A 118 3.76 8.36 -1.20
C LEU A 118 2.36 7.79 -1.44
N THR A 119 1.35 8.66 -1.54
CA THR A 119 -0.04 8.23 -1.76
C THR A 119 -0.20 7.55 -3.12
N LEU A 120 0.40 8.09 -4.18
CA LEU A 120 0.37 7.52 -5.52
C LEU A 120 1.06 6.14 -5.56
N THR A 121 2.28 6.07 -5.02
CA THR A 121 3.05 4.81 -4.99
C THR A 121 2.32 3.74 -4.20
N ASN A 122 1.80 4.09 -3.01
CA ASN A 122 1.04 3.18 -2.16
C ASN A 122 -0.24 2.69 -2.86
N SER A 123 -0.97 3.59 -3.55
CA SER A 123 -2.19 3.23 -4.29
C SER A 123 -1.90 2.23 -5.40
N LEU A 124 -0.92 2.51 -6.25
CA LEU A 124 -0.54 1.63 -7.35
C LEU A 124 -0.01 0.29 -6.86
N PHE A 125 0.84 0.32 -5.84
CA PHE A 125 1.38 -0.88 -5.22
C PHE A 125 0.26 -1.77 -4.67
N THR A 126 -0.69 -1.19 -3.93
CA THR A 126 -1.78 -1.95 -3.31
C THR A 126 -2.73 -2.54 -4.35
N VAL A 127 -3.06 -1.82 -5.44
CA VAL A 127 -3.85 -2.36 -6.55
C VAL A 127 -3.15 -3.58 -7.17
N CYS A 128 -1.85 -3.49 -7.44
CA CYS A 128 -1.07 -4.61 -7.99
C CYS A 128 -0.96 -5.79 -7.02
N ALA A 129 -0.80 -5.52 -5.73
CA ALA A 129 -0.72 -6.55 -4.68
C ALA A 129 -2.05 -7.31 -4.55
N HIS A 130 -3.19 -6.60 -4.50
CA HIS A 130 -4.52 -7.21 -4.45
C HIS A 130 -4.85 -7.98 -5.73
N PHE A 131 -4.49 -7.47 -6.89
CA PHE A 131 -4.59 -8.21 -8.14
C PHE A 131 -3.78 -9.51 -8.11
N SER A 132 -2.52 -9.47 -7.67
CA SER A 132 -1.64 -10.64 -7.55
C SER A 132 -2.23 -11.70 -6.63
N ARG A 133 -2.89 -11.26 -5.54
CA ARG A 133 -3.63 -12.15 -4.63
C ARG A 133 -4.86 -12.75 -5.33
N GLY A 134 -5.63 -11.96 -6.07
CA GLY A 134 -6.82 -12.41 -6.81
C GLY A 134 -6.53 -13.47 -7.86
N ILE A 135 -5.40 -13.37 -8.57
CA ILE A 135 -4.98 -14.37 -9.57
C ILE A 135 -4.32 -15.62 -8.95
N GLY A 136 -4.29 -15.73 -7.61
CA GLY A 136 -3.76 -16.89 -6.90
C GLY A 136 -2.24 -16.95 -6.76
N LYS A 137 -1.50 -15.88 -7.14
CA LYS A 137 -0.05 -15.77 -6.97
C LYS A 137 0.32 -15.34 -5.55
N SER A 138 -0.10 -16.11 -4.56
CA SER A 138 0.09 -15.80 -3.13
C SER A 138 1.54 -15.56 -2.72
N LYS A 139 2.51 -16.15 -3.42
CA LYS A 139 3.95 -15.92 -3.17
C LYS A 139 4.37 -14.49 -3.52
N LEU A 140 3.86 -13.94 -4.63
CA LEU A 140 4.13 -12.55 -5.02
C LEU A 140 3.50 -11.58 -4.02
N PHE A 141 2.27 -11.88 -3.58
CA PHE A 141 1.62 -11.09 -2.54
C PHE A 141 2.38 -11.13 -1.21
N ALA A 142 2.87 -12.31 -0.78
CA ALA A 142 3.69 -12.42 0.43
C ALA A 142 5.02 -11.65 0.31
N ALA A 143 5.67 -11.70 -0.86
CA ALA A 143 6.88 -10.92 -1.12
C ALA A 143 6.60 -9.40 -1.10
N SER A 144 5.45 -8.96 -1.62
CA SER A 144 5.06 -7.54 -1.56
C SER A 144 4.84 -7.05 -0.12
N GLY A 145 4.35 -7.90 0.78
CA GLY A 145 4.20 -7.58 2.20
C GLY A 145 5.52 -7.38 2.97
N LEU A 146 6.66 -7.82 2.42
CA LEU A 146 7.99 -7.56 2.99
C LEU A 146 8.52 -6.16 2.64
N VAL A 147 7.98 -5.56 1.59
CA VAL A 147 8.41 -4.25 1.08
C VAL A 147 7.54 -3.11 1.65
N HIS A 148 6.37 -3.46 2.17
CA HIS A 148 5.39 -2.54 2.75
C HIS A 148 5.40 -2.63 4.28
#